data_ae73586682d75d0381979f5ab81e71e8
#
_entry.id   ae73586682d75d0381979f5ab81e71e8
#
_cell.length_a   1.000
_cell.length_b   1.000
_cell.length_c   1.000
_cell.angle_alpha   90.00
_cell.angle_beta   90.00
_cell.angle_gamma   90.00
#
_symmetry.space_group_name_H-M   'P 1'
#
loop_
_entity.id
_entity.type
_entity.pdbx_description
1 polymer ?
#
loop_
_entity_poly.entity_id
_entity_poly.type
_entity_poly.pdbx_seq_one_letter_code
_entity_poly.pdbx_strand_id
1 'polypeptide(L)'
;MKDPRQLAFETLLKLRKNQSYSNLSIAGVLGSSDLSGADKSFFTTLVYGVLERKLTLDYNLSLYLKEPLKKLNPKVYTAMLLGAYQVLFLEKVPDHAAINEAVKLTRKNGAGFASGLCNAVLRKVASNGLCLPENDGSPEYWSVLYSVPVPLIRLWIDAYGPEKTEGILKDALGPRPLTVRVNTTRTTAEELIARLNEEGVTAVPHEAVGDALVLTSAGDLAALPSFRDGLFHVQDAASQLCCQNVAAGPGMTVYDLCAAPGGKSCTLAEYMQNDGVVRAYDLYEKRVGLIAENAERLGLSIVEPAVGDATGFDPERPLADRVLCDVPCAGYGDIGRKPEIRFKDPGSVDNLPALQYDILDKAEQYVVDGGRLVYSTCSLNPAENEAVAERFLEEHDGWDLVLMKTYFPQDYHCDGFFNAVFEKAGEQ
;
A
#
# COMPACT_ATOMS: atom_id res chain seq x y z
N MET A 1 -13.76 4.01 -28.79
CA MET A 1 -13.07 3.29 -27.70
C MET A 1 -11.71 3.98 -27.47
N LYS A 2 -11.41 4.41 -26.25
CA LYS A 2 -10.09 5.01 -25.96
C LYS A 2 -9.05 3.88 -25.91
N ASP A 3 -7.90 4.11 -26.55
CA ASP A 3 -6.76 3.18 -26.54
C ASP A 3 -6.17 3.10 -25.12
N PRO A 4 -5.95 1.89 -24.53
CA PRO A 4 -5.36 1.71 -23.20
C PRO A 4 -3.99 2.40 -23.03
N ARG A 5 -3.18 2.50 -24.10
CA ARG A 5 -1.91 3.22 -24.06
C ARG A 5 -2.10 4.74 -23.94
N GLN A 6 -3.10 5.30 -24.59
CA GLN A 6 -3.43 6.72 -24.46
C GLN A 6 -3.92 7.03 -23.04
N LEU A 7 -4.76 6.17 -22.46
CA LEU A 7 -5.22 6.33 -21.08
C LEU A 7 -4.07 6.21 -20.09
N ALA A 8 -3.16 5.24 -20.27
CA ALA A 8 -1.97 5.09 -19.43
C ALA A 8 -1.06 6.33 -19.51
N PHE A 9 -0.88 6.88 -20.71
CA PHE A 9 -0.13 8.11 -20.91
C PHE A 9 -0.75 9.32 -20.18
N GLU A 10 -2.05 9.51 -20.31
CA GLU A 10 -2.78 10.60 -19.63
C GLU A 10 -2.70 10.43 -18.10
N THR A 11 -2.86 9.20 -17.61
CA THR A 11 -2.79 8.87 -16.17
C THR A 11 -1.40 9.13 -15.60
N LEU A 12 -0.33 8.67 -16.27
CA LEU A 12 1.05 8.89 -15.82
C LEU A 12 1.42 10.38 -15.83
N LEU A 13 0.95 11.14 -16.81
CA LEU A 13 1.14 12.61 -16.82
C LEU A 13 0.43 13.29 -15.64
N LYS A 14 -0.79 12.84 -15.31
CA LYS A 14 -1.56 13.38 -14.18
C LYS A 14 -0.90 13.03 -12.84
N LEU A 15 -0.47 11.79 -12.65
CA LEU A 15 0.24 11.35 -11.45
C LEU A 15 1.52 12.15 -11.22
N ARG A 16 2.30 12.38 -12.28
CA ARG A 16 3.51 13.20 -12.21
C ARG A 16 3.25 14.65 -11.81
N LYS A 17 2.10 15.23 -12.21
CA LYS A 17 1.75 16.64 -11.92
C LYS A 17 1.20 16.81 -10.51
N ASN A 18 0.37 15.87 -10.04
CA ASN A 18 -0.47 16.05 -8.86
C ASN A 18 0.01 15.27 -7.64
N GLN A 19 1.05 14.45 -7.74
CA GLN A 19 1.53 13.53 -6.67
C GLN A 19 0.38 12.72 -6.04
N SER A 20 -0.66 12.39 -6.83
CA SER A 20 -1.82 11.64 -6.36
C SER A 20 -1.53 10.13 -6.33
N TYR A 21 -2.26 9.40 -5.49
CA TYR A 21 -2.13 7.94 -5.41
C TYR A 21 -2.55 7.26 -6.72
N SER A 22 -1.73 6.30 -7.17
CA SER A 22 -1.92 5.57 -8.43
C SER A 22 -3.21 4.75 -8.43
N ASN A 23 -3.50 4.06 -7.32
CA ASN A 23 -4.69 3.22 -7.18
C ASN A 23 -6.00 4.00 -7.38
N LEU A 24 -6.13 5.20 -6.78
CA LEU A 24 -7.31 6.06 -6.95
C LEU A 24 -7.44 6.58 -8.39
N SER A 25 -6.31 6.96 -8.99
CA SER A 25 -6.28 7.43 -10.38
C SER A 25 -6.64 6.31 -11.36
N ILE A 26 -6.15 5.11 -11.14
CA ILE A 26 -6.45 3.91 -11.94
C ILE A 26 -7.92 3.52 -11.77
N ALA A 27 -8.42 3.42 -10.54
CA ALA A 27 -9.82 3.09 -10.26
C ALA A 27 -10.78 4.08 -10.94
N GLY A 28 -10.50 5.40 -10.87
CA GLY A 28 -11.29 6.41 -11.54
C GLY A 28 -11.33 6.26 -13.07
N VAL A 29 -10.21 5.89 -13.71
CA VAL A 29 -10.17 5.62 -15.15
C VAL A 29 -10.90 4.33 -15.49
N LEU A 30 -10.71 3.26 -14.72
CA LEU A 30 -11.38 1.97 -14.95
C LEU A 30 -12.90 2.06 -14.79
N GLY A 31 -13.39 2.81 -13.80
CA GLY A 31 -14.81 3.04 -13.55
C GLY A 31 -15.49 3.91 -14.61
N SER A 32 -14.76 4.82 -15.26
CA SER A 32 -15.30 5.76 -16.27
C SER A 32 -15.01 5.36 -17.71
N SER A 33 -14.33 4.23 -17.95
CA SER A 33 -13.92 3.80 -19.30
C SER A 33 -14.70 2.57 -19.78
N ASP A 34 -15.00 2.55 -21.10
CA ASP A 34 -15.58 1.40 -21.79
C ASP A 34 -14.51 0.39 -22.28
N LEU A 35 -13.43 0.21 -21.50
CA LEU A 35 -12.39 -0.74 -21.84
C LEU A 35 -12.88 -2.18 -21.66
N SER A 36 -12.47 -3.09 -22.57
CA SER A 36 -12.63 -4.53 -22.39
C SER A 36 -11.82 -5.04 -21.18
N GLY A 37 -12.12 -6.23 -20.67
CA GLY A 37 -11.35 -6.83 -19.58
C GLY A 37 -9.85 -6.92 -19.87
N ALA A 38 -9.47 -7.33 -21.09
CA ALA A 38 -8.08 -7.41 -21.53
C ALA A 38 -7.41 -6.02 -21.60
N ASP A 39 -8.14 -4.99 -22.10
CA ASP A 39 -7.64 -3.62 -22.18
C ASP A 39 -7.51 -2.98 -20.80
N LYS A 40 -8.41 -3.28 -19.85
CA LYS A 40 -8.31 -2.86 -18.44
C LYS A 40 -7.05 -3.42 -17.79
N SER A 41 -6.80 -4.73 -17.97
CA SER A 41 -5.59 -5.39 -17.47
C SER A 41 -4.33 -4.78 -18.09
N PHE A 42 -4.33 -4.57 -19.41
CA PHE A 42 -3.20 -3.98 -20.10
C PHE A 42 -2.93 -2.52 -19.67
N PHE A 43 -3.97 -1.70 -19.55
CA PHE A 43 -3.87 -0.34 -19.01
C PHE A 43 -3.23 -0.33 -17.60
N THR A 44 -3.71 -1.20 -16.70
CA THR A 44 -3.20 -1.33 -15.34
C THR A 44 -1.73 -1.75 -15.33
N THR A 45 -1.38 -2.76 -16.14
CA THR A 45 0.00 -3.22 -16.32
C THR A 45 0.93 -2.10 -16.80
N LEU A 46 0.49 -1.28 -17.73
CA LEU A 46 1.30 -0.16 -18.25
C LEU A 46 1.54 0.92 -17.19
N VAL A 47 0.51 1.28 -16.40
CA VAL A 47 0.65 2.33 -15.39
C VAL A 47 1.51 1.86 -14.23
N TYR A 48 1.16 0.73 -13.61
CA TYR A 48 1.93 0.20 -12.47
C TYR A 48 3.35 -0.19 -12.88
N GLY A 49 3.53 -0.85 -14.01
CA GLY A 49 4.85 -1.28 -14.46
C GLY A 49 5.81 -0.13 -14.76
N VAL A 50 5.31 0.97 -15.34
CA VAL A 50 6.13 2.19 -15.51
C VAL A 50 6.50 2.80 -14.18
N LEU A 51 5.58 2.86 -13.20
CA LEU A 51 5.86 3.41 -11.88
C LEU A 51 6.84 2.51 -11.10
N GLU A 52 6.62 1.22 -11.13
CA GLU A 52 7.45 0.22 -10.46
C GLU A 52 8.89 0.20 -10.98
N ARG A 53 9.06 0.30 -12.31
CA ARG A 53 10.37 0.23 -12.99
C ARG A 53 10.97 1.58 -13.35
N LYS A 54 10.43 2.67 -12.80
CA LYS A 54 10.76 4.03 -13.24
C LYS A 54 12.26 4.32 -13.25
N LEU A 55 13.02 4.00 -12.19
CA LEU A 55 14.46 4.30 -12.14
C LEU A 55 15.27 3.40 -13.08
N THR A 56 14.87 2.15 -13.24
CA THR A 56 15.44 1.23 -14.24
C THR A 56 15.22 1.77 -15.65
N LEU A 57 14.01 2.26 -15.93
CA LEU A 57 13.68 2.86 -17.25
C LEU A 57 14.44 4.18 -17.45
N ASP A 58 14.53 5.02 -16.42
CA ASP A 58 15.28 6.27 -16.46
C ASP A 58 16.76 6.03 -16.79
N TYR A 59 17.37 5.05 -16.14
CA TYR A 59 18.75 4.65 -16.41
C TYR A 59 18.92 4.24 -17.88
N ASN A 60 18.09 3.30 -18.38
CA ASN A 60 18.18 2.80 -19.75
C ASN A 60 17.92 3.87 -20.81
N LEU A 61 17.01 4.79 -20.56
CA LEU A 61 16.77 5.93 -21.46
C LEU A 61 17.95 6.91 -21.46
N SER A 62 18.54 7.17 -20.28
CA SER A 62 19.64 8.13 -20.12
C SER A 62 20.89 7.74 -20.89
N LEU A 63 21.16 6.44 -21.09
CA LEU A 63 22.31 5.94 -21.87
C LEU A 63 22.33 6.44 -23.32
N TYR A 64 21.18 6.83 -23.87
CA TYR A 64 21.03 7.20 -25.29
C TYR A 64 20.58 8.66 -25.49
N LEU A 65 20.51 9.44 -24.41
CA LEU A 65 20.15 10.86 -24.44
C LEU A 65 21.41 11.72 -24.25
N LYS A 66 21.47 12.84 -24.99
CA LYS A 66 22.54 13.83 -24.82
C LYS A 66 22.25 14.77 -23.64
N GLU A 67 20.99 15.04 -23.41
CA GLU A 67 20.51 15.94 -22.35
C GLU A 67 19.90 15.14 -21.19
N PRO A 68 20.02 15.63 -19.96
CA PRO A 68 19.40 14.99 -18.80
C PRO A 68 17.88 14.83 -18.95
N LEU A 69 17.32 13.71 -18.47
CA LEU A 69 15.89 13.41 -18.49
C LEU A 69 14.99 14.53 -17.98
N LYS A 70 15.45 15.28 -16.95
CA LYS A 70 14.71 16.40 -16.36
C LYS A 70 14.48 17.58 -17.33
N LYS A 71 15.27 17.69 -18.40
CA LYS A 71 15.10 18.71 -19.44
C LYS A 71 14.13 18.30 -20.54
N LEU A 72 13.73 17.03 -20.60
CA LEU A 72 12.76 16.57 -21.58
C LEU A 72 11.38 17.15 -21.34
N ASN A 73 10.68 17.45 -22.44
CA ASN A 73 9.25 17.75 -22.35
C ASN A 73 8.52 16.59 -21.65
N PRO A 74 7.66 16.85 -20.64
CA PRO A 74 6.97 15.81 -19.88
C PRO A 74 6.23 14.79 -20.74
N LYS A 75 5.62 15.22 -21.85
CA LYS A 75 4.89 14.34 -22.75
C LYS A 75 5.83 13.40 -23.52
N VAL A 76 7.00 13.91 -23.95
CA VAL A 76 8.05 13.10 -24.61
C VAL A 76 8.59 12.06 -23.65
N TYR A 77 8.94 12.48 -22.46
CA TYR A 77 9.45 11.59 -21.43
C TYR A 77 8.44 10.48 -21.06
N THR A 78 7.16 10.83 -20.84
CA THR A 78 6.13 9.83 -20.54
C THR A 78 5.91 8.84 -21.68
N ALA A 79 5.96 9.30 -22.94
CA ALA A 79 5.89 8.41 -24.09
C ALA A 79 7.10 7.47 -24.18
N MET A 80 8.31 7.98 -23.89
CA MET A 80 9.52 7.17 -23.82
C MET A 80 9.48 6.12 -22.71
N LEU A 81 8.99 6.48 -21.51
CA LEU A 81 8.80 5.53 -20.39
C LEU A 81 7.88 4.38 -20.81
N LEU A 82 6.71 4.71 -21.37
CA LEU A 82 5.75 3.70 -21.85
C LEU A 82 6.33 2.81 -22.95
N GLY A 83 7.09 3.40 -23.89
CA GLY A 83 7.76 2.64 -24.94
C GLY A 83 8.83 1.72 -24.39
N ALA A 84 9.72 2.24 -23.53
CA ALA A 84 10.80 1.49 -22.92
C ALA A 84 10.29 0.36 -22.03
N TYR A 85 9.24 0.60 -21.24
CA TYR A 85 8.62 -0.44 -20.40
C TYR A 85 8.08 -1.60 -21.25
N GLN A 86 7.36 -1.30 -22.34
CA GLN A 86 6.84 -2.34 -23.24
C GLN A 86 7.96 -3.13 -23.91
N VAL A 87 9.03 -2.45 -24.35
CA VAL A 87 10.19 -3.10 -24.98
C VAL A 87 10.97 -3.97 -24.01
N LEU A 88 11.19 -3.52 -22.79
CA LEU A 88 12.07 -4.21 -21.83
C LEU A 88 11.37 -5.26 -20.97
N PHE A 89 10.06 -5.15 -20.77
CA PHE A 89 9.35 -5.95 -19.76
C PHE A 89 8.08 -6.66 -20.27
N LEU A 90 7.62 -6.40 -21.51
CA LEU A 90 6.42 -7.03 -22.04
C LEU A 90 6.72 -7.94 -23.25
N GLU A 91 7.07 -9.18 -22.99
CA GLU A 91 7.42 -10.17 -24.02
C GLU A 91 6.35 -10.36 -25.11
N LYS A 92 5.07 -10.17 -24.78
CA LYS A 92 3.96 -10.32 -25.73
C LYS A 92 3.76 -9.11 -26.64
N VAL A 93 4.50 -8.02 -26.43
CA VAL A 93 4.43 -6.80 -27.24
C VAL A 93 5.67 -6.72 -28.15
N PRO A 94 5.52 -6.84 -29.47
CA PRO A 94 6.68 -6.70 -30.36
C PRO A 94 7.32 -5.32 -30.26
N ASP A 95 8.66 -5.24 -30.22
CA ASP A 95 9.41 -3.99 -30.06
C ASP A 95 9.00 -2.91 -31.05
N HIS A 96 8.86 -3.27 -32.33
CA HIS A 96 8.45 -2.33 -33.37
C HIS A 96 7.06 -1.72 -33.10
N ALA A 97 6.14 -2.51 -32.52
CA ALA A 97 4.81 -2.03 -32.16
C ALA A 97 4.88 -1.07 -30.97
N ALA A 98 5.63 -1.42 -29.91
CA ALA A 98 5.85 -0.56 -28.75
C ALA A 98 6.44 0.80 -29.13
N ILE A 99 7.48 0.78 -29.98
CA ILE A 99 8.16 1.99 -30.48
C ILE A 99 7.20 2.85 -31.31
N ASN A 100 6.47 2.24 -32.25
CA ASN A 100 5.53 2.96 -33.10
C ASN A 100 4.42 3.63 -32.30
N GLU A 101 3.85 2.93 -31.30
CA GLU A 101 2.81 3.49 -30.44
C GLU A 101 3.35 4.63 -29.56
N ALA A 102 4.56 4.52 -28.99
CA ALA A 102 5.19 5.61 -28.26
C ALA A 102 5.40 6.86 -29.14
N VAL A 103 5.84 6.69 -30.40
CA VAL A 103 5.96 7.78 -31.37
C VAL A 103 4.61 8.39 -31.75
N LYS A 104 3.55 7.57 -31.87
CA LYS A 104 2.18 8.08 -32.08
C LYS A 104 1.68 8.90 -30.88
N LEU A 105 1.97 8.45 -29.66
CA LEU A 105 1.64 9.20 -28.44
C LEU A 105 2.28 10.59 -28.42
N THR A 106 3.56 10.73 -28.83
CA THR A 106 4.19 12.06 -28.92
C THR A 106 3.47 12.97 -29.90
N ARG A 107 3.12 12.46 -31.11
CA ARG A 107 2.44 13.24 -32.15
C ARG A 107 1.03 13.65 -31.71
N LYS A 108 0.24 12.68 -31.22
CA LYS A 108 -1.17 12.89 -30.82
C LYS A 108 -1.31 13.89 -29.69
N ASN A 109 -0.31 13.97 -28.80
CA ASN A 109 -0.36 14.81 -27.61
C ASN A 109 0.41 16.14 -27.76
N GLY A 110 0.71 16.60 -28.99
CA GLY A 110 1.31 17.90 -29.27
C GLY A 110 2.82 17.96 -28.98
N ALA A 111 3.51 16.82 -28.96
CA ALA A 111 4.97 16.71 -28.82
C ALA A 111 5.63 16.09 -30.08
N GLY A 112 5.00 16.24 -31.26
CA GLY A 112 5.43 15.66 -32.50
C GLY A 112 6.81 16.10 -32.95
N PHE A 113 7.29 17.27 -32.52
CA PHE A 113 8.65 17.77 -32.78
C PHE A 113 9.76 16.83 -32.30
N ALA A 114 9.46 16.02 -31.26
CA ALA A 114 10.40 15.06 -30.66
C ALA A 114 10.18 13.61 -31.12
N SER A 115 9.31 13.36 -32.12
CA SER A 115 9.00 12.00 -32.60
C SER A 115 10.26 11.26 -33.08
N GLY A 116 11.18 11.97 -33.79
CA GLY A 116 12.45 11.41 -34.25
C GLY A 116 13.36 10.99 -33.09
N LEU A 117 13.46 11.83 -32.05
CA LEU A 117 14.24 11.53 -30.85
C LEU A 117 13.65 10.31 -30.12
N CYS A 118 12.33 10.29 -29.90
CA CYS A 118 11.63 9.17 -29.25
C CYS A 118 11.91 7.84 -29.98
N ASN A 119 11.77 7.84 -31.32
CA ASN A 119 12.04 6.66 -32.12
C ASN A 119 13.51 6.21 -32.05
N ALA A 120 14.46 7.14 -32.14
CA ALA A 120 15.89 6.84 -32.12
C ALA A 120 16.34 6.24 -30.76
N VAL A 121 15.89 6.83 -29.66
CA VAL A 121 16.21 6.36 -28.32
C VAL A 121 15.61 4.97 -28.06
N LEU A 122 14.31 4.78 -28.35
CA LEU A 122 13.65 3.50 -28.11
C LEU A 122 14.19 2.37 -29.00
N ARG A 123 14.64 2.65 -30.25
CA ARG A 123 15.32 1.65 -31.05
C ARG A 123 16.66 1.21 -30.44
N LYS A 124 17.40 2.14 -29.82
CA LYS A 124 18.64 1.79 -29.10
C LYS A 124 18.37 0.96 -27.87
N VAL A 125 17.31 1.30 -27.09
CA VAL A 125 16.86 0.49 -25.97
C VAL A 125 16.51 -0.93 -26.44
N ALA A 126 15.74 -1.07 -27.52
CA ALA A 126 15.39 -2.37 -28.08
C ALA A 126 16.60 -3.20 -28.53
N SER A 127 17.58 -2.53 -29.20
CA SER A 127 18.76 -3.23 -29.71
C SER A 127 19.72 -3.71 -28.65
N ASN A 128 19.79 -3.03 -27.50
CA ASN A 128 20.72 -3.35 -26.42
C ASN A 128 20.05 -4.12 -25.26
N GLY A 129 18.72 -4.17 -25.21
CA GLY A 129 17.97 -4.78 -24.14
C GLY A 129 18.12 -4.05 -22.80
N LEU A 130 17.81 -4.74 -21.72
CA LEU A 130 17.94 -4.20 -20.37
C LEU A 130 19.42 -4.07 -19.99
N CYS A 131 19.86 -2.84 -19.75
CA CYS A 131 21.18 -2.52 -19.24
C CYS A 131 21.11 -2.20 -17.75
N LEU A 132 22.06 -2.71 -16.97
CA LEU A 132 22.26 -2.38 -15.57
C LEU A 132 23.65 -1.78 -15.38
N PRO A 133 23.90 -0.97 -14.34
CA PRO A 133 25.25 -0.59 -13.94
C PRO A 133 26.10 -1.81 -13.60
N GLU A 134 27.41 -1.62 -13.43
CA GLU A 134 28.27 -2.67 -12.89
C GLU A 134 27.77 -3.10 -11.48
N ASN A 135 27.71 -4.40 -11.27
CA ASN A 135 27.30 -4.93 -9.97
C ASN A 135 28.45 -4.85 -8.98
N ASP A 136 28.48 -3.75 -8.23
CA ASP A 136 29.43 -3.50 -7.14
C ASP A 136 28.80 -3.65 -5.74
N GLY A 137 27.54 -4.09 -5.68
CA GLY A 137 26.76 -4.22 -4.45
C GLY A 137 26.34 -2.89 -3.83
N SER A 138 26.56 -1.76 -4.51
CA SER A 138 26.23 -0.43 -4.01
C SER A 138 24.72 -0.15 -3.98
N PRO A 139 24.27 0.80 -3.13
CA PRO A 139 22.90 1.30 -3.18
C PRO A 139 22.52 1.89 -4.55
N GLU A 140 23.49 2.45 -5.29
CA GLU A 140 23.34 2.98 -6.64
C GLU A 140 23.01 1.87 -7.65
N TYR A 141 23.70 0.73 -7.58
CA TYR A 141 23.36 -0.45 -8.37
C TYR A 141 21.97 -0.99 -8.02
N TRP A 142 21.68 -1.15 -6.73
CA TRP A 142 20.37 -1.62 -6.28
C TRP A 142 19.24 -0.65 -6.67
N SER A 143 19.51 0.64 -6.67
CA SER A 143 18.52 1.64 -7.10
C SER A 143 18.07 1.44 -8.53
N VAL A 144 18.98 1.10 -9.43
CA VAL A 144 18.62 0.81 -10.85
C VAL A 144 17.98 -0.57 -10.96
N LEU A 145 18.50 -1.57 -10.28
CA LEU A 145 18.02 -2.96 -10.34
C LEU A 145 16.58 -3.08 -9.81
N TYR A 146 16.32 -2.52 -8.63
CA TYR A 146 15.04 -2.64 -7.92
C TYR A 146 14.12 -1.43 -8.07
N SER A 147 14.60 -0.39 -8.78
CA SER A 147 13.84 0.86 -9.02
C SER A 147 13.37 1.54 -7.72
N VAL A 148 14.24 1.60 -6.71
CA VAL A 148 14.01 2.28 -5.43
C VAL A 148 15.06 3.38 -5.25
N PRO A 149 14.69 4.60 -4.78
CA PRO A 149 15.65 5.69 -4.57
C PRO A 149 16.77 5.35 -3.59
N VAL A 150 17.99 5.78 -3.90
CA VAL A 150 19.18 5.54 -3.05
C VAL A 150 19.00 5.98 -1.60
N PRO A 151 18.39 7.14 -1.28
CA PRO A 151 18.17 7.52 0.11
C PRO A 151 17.34 6.52 0.91
N LEU A 152 16.30 5.94 0.28
CA LEU A 152 15.45 4.93 0.93
C LEU A 152 16.19 3.60 1.11
N ILE A 153 17.00 3.20 0.15
CA ILE A 153 17.86 2.01 0.27
C ILE A 153 18.85 2.17 1.42
N ARG A 154 19.50 3.34 1.53
CA ARG A 154 20.44 3.63 2.62
C ARG A 154 19.77 3.62 3.98
N LEU A 155 18.59 4.24 4.11
CA LEU A 155 17.77 4.19 5.32
C LEU A 155 17.54 2.74 5.78
N TRP A 156 17.21 1.83 4.87
CA TRP A 156 16.98 0.43 5.22
C TRP A 156 18.28 -0.35 5.51
N ILE A 157 19.38 -0.05 4.79
CA ILE A 157 20.68 -0.66 5.09
C ILE A 157 21.14 -0.27 6.49
N ASP A 158 21.01 1.02 6.85
CA ASP A 158 21.41 1.52 8.15
C ASP A 158 20.55 0.96 9.29
N ALA A 159 19.25 0.75 9.04
CA ALA A 159 18.31 0.25 10.03
C ALA A 159 18.31 -1.28 10.17
N TYR A 160 18.36 -2.01 9.06
CA TYR A 160 18.08 -3.45 9.03
C TYR A 160 19.20 -4.30 8.45
N GLY A 161 20.26 -3.66 7.97
CA GLY A 161 21.39 -4.30 7.31
C GLY A 161 21.12 -4.66 5.84
N PRO A 162 22.19 -4.99 5.08
CA PRO A 162 22.09 -5.18 3.62
C PRO A 162 21.25 -6.39 3.22
N GLU A 163 21.31 -7.50 3.94
CA GLU A 163 20.58 -8.73 3.62
C GLU A 163 19.06 -8.55 3.71
N LYS A 164 18.57 -7.98 4.80
CA LYS A 164 17.15 -7.65 4.99
C LYS A 164 16.68 -6.63 3.96
N THR A 165 17.51 -5.62 3.69
CA THR A 165 17.22 -4.60 2.67
C THR A 165 17.05 -5.21 1.31
N GLU A 166 17.94 -6.11 0.89
CA GLU A 166 17.80 -6.77 -0.42
C GLU A 166 16.51 -7.60 -0.49
N GLY A 167 16.11 -8.26 0.59
CA GLY A 167 14.82 -8.96 0.70
C GLY A 167 13.62 -8.01 0.47
N ILE A 168 13.60 -6.85 1.14
CA ILE A 168 12.58 -5.81 0.96
C ILE A 168 12.54 -5.33 -0.50
N LEU A 169 13.71 -5.09 -1.10
CA LEU A 169 13.83 -4.60 -2.48
C LEU A 169 13.34 -5.63 -3.50
N LYS A 170 13.66 -6.90 -3.33
CA LYS A 170 13.19 -8.01 -4.19
C LYS A 170 11.68 -8.12 -4.14
N ASP A 171 11.13 -8.05 -2.94
CA ASP A 171 9.70 -8.15 -2.72
C ASP A 171 8.92 -6.92 -3.21
N ALA A 172 9.57 -5.76 -3.33
CA ALA A 172 8.97 -4.56 -3.89
C ALA A 172 8.69 -4.61 -5.40
N LEU A 173 9.13 -5.66 -6.09
CA LEU A 173 8.96 -5.84 -7.53
C LEU A 173 8.00 -6.99 -7.86
N GLY A 174 7.17 -6.76 -8.85
CA GLY A 174 6.26 -7.77 -9.40
C GLY A 174 4.88 -7.81 -8.72
N PRO A 175 3.99 -8.65 -9.25
CA PRO A 175 2.63 -8.75 -8.77
C PRO A 175 2.60 -9.34 -7.37
N ARG A 176 1.94 -8.63 -6.45
CA ARG A 176 1.69 -9.15 -5.10
C ARG A 176 0.38 -9.92 -5.06
N PRO A 177 0.35 -11.04 -4.35
CA PRO A 177 -0.90 -11.75 -4.13
C PRO A 177 -1.89 -10.86 -3.36
N LEU A 178 -3.16 -11.03 -3.66
CA LEU A 178 -4.23 -10.37 -2.97
C LEU A 178 -4.61 -11.17 -1.73
N THR A 179 -4.37 -10.60 -0.56
CA THR A 179 -4.75 -11.20 0.71
C THR A 179 -6.09 -10.66 1.17
N VAL A 180 -6.96 -11.55 1.62
CA VAL A 180 -8.27 -11.23 2.16
C VAL A 180 -8.42 -11.84 3.55
N ARG A 181 -9.28 -11.24 4.36
CA ARG A 181 -9.69 -11.77 5.64
C ARG A 181 -11.07 -12.39 5.53
N VAL A 182 -11.21 -13.59 6.06
CA VAL A 182 -12.50 -14.29 6.22
C VAL A 182 -13.33 -13.58 7.28
N ASN A 183 -14.57 -13.26 6.99
CA ASN A 183 -15.51 -12.77 8.01
C ASN A 183 -15.98 -13.96 8.86
N THR A 184 -15.30 -14.17 9.97
CA THR A 184 -15.53 -15.32 10.87
C THR A 184 -16.87 -15.27 11.61
N THR A 185 -17.61 -14.16 11.54
CA THR A 185 -18.99 -14.08 12.05
C THR A 185 -20.03 -14.68 11.08
N ARG A 186 -19.63 -14.98 9.83
CA ARG A 186 -20.55 -15.43 8.76
C ARG A 186 -20.15 -16.75 8.10
N THR A 187 -18.85 -17.07 8.08
CA THR A 187 -18.35 -18.25 7.37
C THR A 187 -17.01 -18.71 7.93
N THR A 188 -16.57 -19.88 7.51
CA THR A 188 -15.21 -20.39 7.79
C THR A 188 -14.31 -20.23 6.57
N ALA A 189 -13.00 -20.44 6.77
CA ALA A 189 -12.03 -20.38 5.68
C ALA A 189 -12.33 -21.46 4.62
N GLU A 190 -12.69 -22.67 5.05
CA GLU A 190 -13.00 -23.80 4.17
C GLU A 190 -14.25 -23.54 3.32
N GLU A 191 -15.32 -23.03 3.95
CA GLU A 191 -16.57 -22.68 3.26
C GLU A 191 -16.33 -21.54 2.24
N LEU A 192 -15.56 -20.51 2.62
CA LEU A 192 -15.24 -19.42 1.72
C LEU A 192 -14.39 -19.87 0.53
N ILE A 193 -13.39 -20.75 0.75
CA ILE A 193 -12.60 -21.34 -0.34
C ILE A 193 -13.49 -22.09 -1.32
N ALA A 194 -14.42 -22.92 -0.82
CA ALA A 194 -15.35 -23.65 -1.66
C ALA A 194 -16.23 -22.69 -2.50
N ARG A 195 -16.76 -21.64 -1.85
CA ARG A 195 -17.57 -20.61 -2.49
C ARG A 195 -16.83 -19.83 -3.57
N LEU A 196 -15.58 -19.39 -3.27
CA LEU A 196 -14.74 -18.69 -4.23
C LEU A 196 -14.38 -19.54 -5.44
N ASN A 197 -14.13 -20.85 -5.24
CA ASN A 197 -13.87 -21.78 -6.34
C ASN A 197 -15.09 -21.90 -7.27
N GLU A 198 -16.32 -21.94 -6.74
CA GLU A 198 -17.56 -21.92 -7.54
C GLU A 198 -17.69 -20.61 -8.33
N GLU A 199 -17.19 -19.51 -7.81
CA GLU A 199 -17.15 -18.19 -8.45
C GLU A 199 -15.97 -18.02 -9.42
N GLY A 200 -15.13 -19.05 -9.60
CA GLY A 200 -13.99 -19.07 -10.52
C GLY A 200 -12.72 -18.38 -9.96
N VAL A 201 -12.66 -18.18 -8.66
CA VAL A 201 -11.50 -17.59 -7.95
C VAL A 201 -10.79 -18.67 -7.15
N THR A 202 -9.49 -18.86 -7.38
CA THR A 202 -8.67 -19.75 -6.58
C THR A 202 -8.23 -19.04 -5.29
N ALA A 203 -8.48 -19.67 -4.16
CA ALA A 203 -8.09 -19.19 -2.84
C ALA A 203 -7.32 -20.28 -2.09
N VAL A 204 -6.25 -19.89 -1.39
CA VAL A 204 -5.48 -20.78 -0.51
C VAL A 204 -5.29 -20.12 0.85
N PRO A 205 -5.22 -20.89 1.95
CA PRO A 205 -4.90 -20.34 3.26
C PRO A 205 -3.56 -19.61 3.25
N HIS A 206 -3.46 -18.52 4.01
CA HIS A 206 -2.20 -17.84 4.23
C HIS A 206 -1.36 -18.60 5.25
N GLU A 207 -0.05 -18.74 5.02
CA GLU A 207 0.83 -19.58 5.84
C GLU A 207 0.98 -19.09 7.30
N ALA A 208 0.92 -17.77 7.52
CA ALA A 208 1.20 -17.14 8.82
C ALA A 208 -0.05 -16.63 9.55
N VAL A 209 -1.23 -16.58 8.92
CA VAL A 209 -2.45 -15.98 9.49
C VAL A 209 -3.64 -16.88 9.21
N GLY A 210 -4.25 -17.42 10.28
CA GLY A 210 -5.26 -18.47 10.17
C GLY A 210 -6.55 -18.09 9.44
N ASP A 211 -7.00 -16.83 9.60
CA ASP A 211 -8.23 -16.34 8.96
C ASP A 211 -7.96 -15.56 7.67
N ALA A 212 -6.75 -15.65 7.14
CA ALA A 212 -6.37 -15.01 5.90
C ALA A 212 -6.33 -16.01 4.73
N LEU A 213 -6.84 -15.58 3.58
CA LEU A 213 -6.72 -16.30 2.32
C LEU A 213 -5.95 -15.47 1.30
N VAL A 214 -5.15 -16.15 0.50
CA VAL A 214 -4.46 -15.58 -0.66
C VAL A 214 -5.26 -15.90 -1.90
N LEU A 215 -5.70 -14.88 -2.64
CA LEU A 215 -6.48 -15.03 -3.86
C LEU A 215 -5.59 -14.93 -5.10
N THR A 216 -5.82 -15.85 -6.05
CA THR A 216 -5.24 -15.79 -7.39
C THR A 216 -6.33 -15.63 -8.43
N SER A 217 -6.08 -14.80 -9.45
CA SER A 217 -7.02 -14.57 -10.57
C SER A 217 -8.39 -14.00 -10.17
N ALA A 218 -8.44 -13.19 -9.12
CA ALA A 218 -9.70 -12.73 -8.53
C ALA A 218 -10.54 -11.76 -9.40
N GLY A 219 -9.97 -11.15 -10.43
CA GLY A 219 -10.69 -10.19 -11.28
C GLY A 219 -11.25 -9.00 -10.51
N ASP A 220 -12.51 -8.64 -10.79
CA ASP A 220 -13.23 -7.57 -10.08
C ASP A 220 -13.92 -8.16 -8.84
N LEU A 221 -13.35 -7.93 -7.66
CA LEU A 221 -13.89 -8.42 -6.39
C LEU A 221 -15.32 -7.95 -6.13
N ALA A 222 -15.64 -6.70 -6.48
CA ALA A 222 -16.97 -6.15 -6.26
C ALA A 222 -18.06 -6.86 -7.11
N ALA A 223 -17.65 -7.60 -8.13
CA ALA A 223 -18.55 -8.42 -8.92
C ALA A 223 -18.87 -9.78 -8.29
N LEU A 224 -18.04 -10.25 -7.33
CA LEU A 224 -18.22 -11.55 -6.69
C LEU A 224 -19.43 -11.54 -5.73
N PRO A 225 -20.34 -12.53 -5.81
CA PRO A 225 -21.40 -12.68 -4.82
C PRO A 225 -20.88 -12.80 -3.38
N SER A 226 -19.86 -13.62 -3.14
CA SER A 226 -19.23 -13.79 -1.82
C SER A 226 -18.72 -12.48 -1.21
N PHE A 227 -18.21 -11.55 -2.02
CA PHE A 227 -17.80 -10.23 -1.55
C PHE A 227 -19.02 -9.37 -1.18
N ARG A 228 -20.06 -9.36 -2.02
CA ARG A 228 -21.30 -8.59 -1.75
C ARG A 228 -22.05 -9.11 -0.53
N ASP A 229 -22.03 -10.42 -0.32
CA ASP A 229 -22.62 -11.09 0.83
C ASP A 229 -21.82 -10.85 2.13
N GLY A 230 -20.67 -10.14 2.04
CA GLY A 230 -19.84 -9.78 3.18
C GLY A 230 -19.13 -10.97 3.83
N LEU A 231 -18.81 -12.03 3.05
CA LEU A 231 -18.10 -13.21 3.56
C LEU A 231 -16.61 -12.95 3.79
N PHE A 232 -16.07 -11.88 3.20
CA PHE A 232 -14.67 -11.48 3.35
C PHE A 232 -14.46 -9.99 3.05
N HIS A 233 -13.30 -9.48 3.43
CA HIS A 233 -12.81 -8.19 3.00
C HIS A 233 -11.31 -8.23 2.67
N VAL A 234 -10.84 -7.24 1.89
CA VAL A 234 -9.42 -7.14 1.53
C VAL A 234 -8.64 -6.60 2.73
N GLN A 235 -7.67 -7.36 3.19
CA GLN A 235 -6.77 -6.93 4.26
C GLN A 235 -5.45 -7.68 4.18
N ASP A 236 -4.35 -6.94 4.22
CA ASP A 236 -3.01 -7.53 4.27
C ASP A 236 -2.77 -8.34 5.55
N ALA A 237 -1.93 -9.38 5.44
CA ALA A 237 -1.65 -10.27 6.55
C ALA A 237 -1.02 -9.56 7.76
N ALA A 238 -0.13 -8.57 7.56
CA ALA A 238 0.45 -7.81 8.67
C ALA A 238 -0.60 -6.95 9.40
N SER A 239 -1.58 -6.39 8.67
CA SER A 239 -2.72 -5.70 9.28
C SER A 239 -3.59 -6.64 10.11
N GLN A 240 -3.76 -7.91 9.69
CA GLN A 240 -4.49 -8.91 10.47
C GLN A 240 -3.72 -9.31 11.73
N LEU A 241 -2.39 -9.49 11.65
CA LEU A 241 -1.53 -9.73 12.80
C LEU A 241 -1.56 -8.56 13.79
N CYS A 242 -1.60 -7.32 13.33
CA CYS A 242 -1.81 -6.15 14.16
C CYS A 242 -3.13 -6.24 14.94
N CYS A 243 -4.24 -6.57 14.28
CA CYS A 243 -5.53 -6.75 14.95
C CYS A 243 -5.53 -7.87 15.98
N GLN A 244 -4.82 -8.99 15.74
CA GLN A 244 -4.64 -10.04 16.76
C GLN A 244 -3.94 -9.49 18.01
N ASN A 245 -2.95 -8.62 17.84
CA ASN A 245 -2.19 -8.05 18.96
C ASN A 245 -3.00 -7.06 19.80
N VAL A 246 -4.10 -6.51 19.25
CA VAL A 246 -5.06 -5.71 20.05
C VAL A 246 -5.73 -6.58 21.13
N ALA A 247 -5.89 -7.87 20.88
CA ALA A 247 -6.53 -8.83 21.80
C ALA A 247 -7.95 -8.36 22.20
N ALA A 248 -8.71 -7.88 21.22
CA ALA A 248 -10.11 -7.55 21.43
C ALA A 248 -10.95 -8.83 21.63
N GLY A 249 -11.93 -8.77 22.52
CA GLY A 249 -12.84 -9.87 22.83
C GLY A 249 -14.28 -9.40 23.03
N PRO A 250 -15.26 -10.33 23.06
CA PRO A 250 -16.68 -10.02 23.26
C PRO A 250 -16.93 -9.15 24.50
N GLY A 251 -17.86 -8.21 24.40
CA GLY A 251 -18.26 -7.30 25.47
C GLY A 251 -17.33 -6.11 25.70
N MET A 252 -16.17 -6.03 25.06
CA MET A 252 -15.22 -4.94 25.22
C MET A 252 -15.65 -3.66 24.50
N THR A 253 -15.10 -2.54 24.99
CA THR A 253 -15.07 -1.25 24.26
C THR A 253 -13.71 -1.08 23.62
N VAL A 254 -13.67 -0.91 22.29
CA VAL A 254 -12.45 -0.76 21.49
C VAL A 254 -12.50 0.55 20.74
N TYR A 255 -11.38 1.30 20.71
CA TYR A 255 -11.21 2.47 19.88
C TYR A 255 -10.20 2.20 18.77
N ASP A 256 -10.55 2.60 17.54
CA ASP A 256 -9.65 2.69 16.39
C ASP A 256 -9.59 4.15 15.98
N LEU A 257 -8.49 4.84 16.31
CA LEU A 257 -8.40 6.29 16.23
C LEU A 257 -8.05 6.83 14.83
N CYS A 258 -7.59 5.97 13.93
CA CYS A 258 -7.25 6.33 12.53
C CYS A 258 -7.84 5.29 11.57
N ALA A 259 -9.12 4.98 11.72
CA ALA A 259 -9.76 3.74 11.28
C ALA A 259 -9.91 3.55 9.76
N ALA A 260 -10.03 4.64 8.98
CA ALA A 260 -10.43 4.50 7.59
C ALA A 260 -9.38 3.81 6.69
N PRO A 261 -9.82 2.87 5.84
CA PRO A 261 -11.20 2.63 5.38
C PRO A 261 -12.01 1.61 6.21
N GLY A 262 -11.59 1.24 7.42
CA GLY A 262 -12.38 0.41 8.33
C GLY A 262 -11.97 -1.07 8.38
N GLY A 263 -10.95 -1.49 7.64
CA GLY A 263 -10.54 -2.91 7.61
C GLY A 263 -10.14 -3.45 8.99
N LYS A 264 -9.35 -2.69 9.77
CA LYS A 264 -8.95 -3.08 11.13
C LYS A 264 -10.13 -3.05 12.10
N SER A 265 -10.96 -2.01 12.08
CA SER A 265 -12.17 -1.91 12.89
C SER A 265 -13.12 -3.08 12.66
N CYS A 266 -13.32 -3.49 11.39
CA CYS A 266 -14.13 -4.67 11.06
C CYS A 266 -13.49 -5.96 11.60
N THR A 267 -12.18 -6.14 11.46
CA THR A 267 -11.46 -7.29 12.02
C THR A 267 -11.59 -7.37 13.55
N LEU A 268 -11.51 -6.24 14.23
CA LEU A 268 -11.71 -6.17 15.69
C LEU A 268 -13.13 -6.58 16.07
N ALA A 269 -14.14 -6.09 15.34
CA ALA A 269 -15.53 -6.50 15.55
C ALA A 269 -15.76 -8.00 15.31
N GLU A 270 -15.05 -8.61 14.36
CA GLU A 270 -15.08 -10.07 14.14
C GLU A 270 -14.47 -10.83 15.33
N TYR A 271 -13.31 -10.41 15.86
CA TYR A 271 -12.71 -11.01 17.06
C TYR A 271 -13.63 -10.85 18.29
N MET A 272 -14.38 -9.76 18.37
CA MET A 272 -15.38 -9.53 19.39
C MET A 272 -16.69 -10.30 19.16
N GLN A 273 -16.78 -11.11 18.10
CA GLN A 273 -17.99 -11.86 17.73
C GLN A 273 -19.23 -10.97 17.59
N ASN A 274 -19.01 -9.72 17.12
CA ASN A 274 -20.05 -8.69 16.99
C ASN A 274 -20.79 -8.39 18.29
N ASP A 275 -20.09 -8.47 19.45
CA ASP A 275 -20.57 -8.19 20.79
C ASP A 275 -19.64 -7.17 21.47
N GLY A 276 -20.20 -6.04 21.97
CA GLY A 276 -19.46 -4.91 22.52
C GLY A 276 -19.58 -3.65 21.67
N VAL A 277 -18.53 -2.81 21.62
CA VAL A 277 -18.49 -1.56 20.85
C VAL A 277 -17.12 -1.34 20.23
N VAL A 278 -17.06 -1.07 18.92
CA VAL A 278 -15.87 -0.61 18.22
C VAL A 278 -16.11 0.82 17.73
N ARG A 279 -15.55 1.82 18.39
CA ARG A 279 -15.60 3.22 17.94
C ARG A 279 -14.48 3.50 16.98
N ALA A 280 -14.85 3.72 15.72
CA ALA A 280 -13.93 3.88 14.60
C ALA A 280 -13.88 5.33 14.15
N TYR A 281 -12.78 6.03 14.47
CA TYR A 281 -12.61 7.45 14.19
C TYR A 281 -11.73 7.68 12.98
N ASP A 282 -12.03 8.70 12.19
CA ASP A 282 -11.14 9.28 11.18
C ASP A 282 -11.37 10.78 11.08
N LEU A 283 -10.32 11.53 10.72
CA LEU A 283 -10.37 13.00 10.63
C LEU A 283 -11.36 13.50 9.56
N TYR A 284 -11.57 12.73 8.49
CA TYR A 284 -12.32 13.17 7.31
C TYR A 284 -13.65 12.42 7.16
N GLU A 285 -14.77 13.17 7.15
CA GLU A 285 -16.12 12.63 7.01
C GLU A 285 -16.28 11.65 5.82
N LYS A 286 -15.69 11.99 4.66
CA LYS A 286 -15.71 11.09 3.48
C LYS A 286 -15.04 9.75 3.72
N ARG A 287 -14.02 9.73 4.58
CA ARG A 287 -13.33 8.49 4.94
C ARG A 287 -14.12 7.70 5.97
N VAL A 288 -14.79 8.38 6.90
CA VAL A 288 -15.73 7.77 7.85
C VAL A 288 -16.86 7.04 7.11
N GLY A 289 -17.36 7.60 6.00
CA GLY A 289 -18.34 6.93 5.14
C GLY A 289 -17.87 5.55 4.63
N LEU A 290 -16.58 5.39 4.32
CA LEU A 290 -16.02 4.10 3.89
C LEU A 290 -16.01 3.06 5.01
N ILE A 291 -15.83 3.49 6.26
CA ILE A 291 -15.91 2.60 7.43
C ILE A 291 -17.35 2.07 7.56
N ALA A 292 -18.33 2.97 7.47
CA ALA A 292 -19.75 2.63 7.56
C ALA A 292 -20.16 1.63 6.45
N GLU A 293 -19.79 1.90 5.20
CA GLU A 293 -20.08 1.02 4.05
C GLU A 293 -19.49 -0.39 4.24
N ASN A 294 -18.24 -0.49 4.74
CA ASN A 294 -17.61 -1.78 5.00
C ASN A 294 -18.28 -2.53 6.16
N ALA A 295 -18.56 -1.86 7.26
CA ALA A 295 -19.23 -2.46 8.42
C ALA A 295 -20.63 -2.97 8.05
N GLU A 296 -21.41 -2.19 7.31
CA GLU A 296 -22.74 -2.57 6.81
C GLU A 296 -22.66 -3.80 5.90
N ARG A 297 -21.78 -3.79 4.89
CA ARG A 297 -21.59 -4.92 3.98
C ARG A 297 -21.19 -6.22 4.72
N LEU A 298 -20.33 -6.11 5.71
CA LEU A 298 -19.87 -7.24 6.54
C LEU A 298 -20.90 -7.65 7.62
N GLY A 299 -21.91 -6.80 7.91
CA GLY A 299 -22.93 -7.05 8.92
C GLY A 299 -22.42 -6.89 10.37
N LEU A 300 -21.43 -6.02 10.55
CA LEU A 300 -20.78 -5.78 11.85
C LEU A 300 -21.44 -4.57 12.53
N SER A 301 -22.49 -4.82 13.29
CA SER A 301 -23.35 -3.77 13.89
C SER A 301 -22.71 -3.04 15.08
N ILE A 302 -21.65 -3.57 15.66
CA ILE A 302 -20.96 -2.95 16.81
C ILE A 302 -19.92 -1.89 16.38
N VAL A 303 -19.67 -1.74 15.08
CA VAL A 303 -18.77 -0.70 14.56
C VAL A 303 -19.52 0.61 14.48
N GLU A 304 -19.06 1.60 15.24
CA GLU A 304 -19.61 2.96 15.32
C GLU A 304 -18.66 3.97 14.66
N PRO A 305 -18.82 4.28 13.35
CA PRO A 305 -17.98 5.24 12.66
C PRO A 305 -18.27 6.67 13.10
N ALA A 306 -17.23 7.45 13.38
CA ALA A 306 -17.39 8.86 13.75
C ALA A 306 -16.22 9.72 13.26
N VAL A 307 -16.48 11.02 13.02
CA VAL A 307 -15.41 11.99 12.77
C VAL A 307 -14.72 12.30 14.09
N GLY A 308 -13.38 12.22 14.10
CA GLY A 308 -12.57 12.53 15.27
C GLY A 308 -11.15 12.87 14.89
N ASP A 309 -10.57 13.86 15.58
CA ASP A 309 -9.17 14.21 15.48
C ASP A 309 -8.41 13.44 16.58
N ALA A 310 -7.53 12.54 16.16
CA ALA A 310 -6.75 11.72 17.08
C ALA A 310 -5.64 12.50 17.83
N THR A 311 -5.34 13.72 17.42
CA THR A 311 -4.39 14.62 18.11
C THR A 311 -5.05 15.38 19.27
N GLY A 312 -6.36 15.22 19.46
CA GLY A 312 -7.13 15.82 20.54
C GLY A 312 -7.61 14.78 21.55
N PHE A 313 -7.75 15.20 22.82
CA PHE A 313 -8.40 14.40 23.86
C PHE A 313 -9.77 14.99 24.22
N ASP A 314 -10.78 14.13 24.27
CA ASP A 314 -12.13 14.49 24.67
C ASP A 314 -12.49 13.76 25.99
N PRO A 315 -12.51 14.48 27.12
CA PRO A 315 -12.73 13.87 28.44
C PRO A 315 -14.18 13.34 28.65
N GLU A 316 -15.12 13.71 27.77
CA GLU A 316 -16.49 13.20 27.82
C GLU A 316 -16.62 11.79 27.19
N ARG A 317 -15.62 11.34 26.45
CA ARG A 317 -15.60 9.98 25.90
C ARG A 317 -15.29 8.98 26.99
N PRO A 318 -16.05 7.87 27.07
CA PRO A 318 -15.74 6.80 28.03
C PRO A 318 -14.38 6.17 27.75
N LEU A 319 -13.75 5.61 28.76
CA LEU A 319 -12.52 4.84 28.56
C LEU A 319 -12.80 3.54 27.81
N ALA A 320 -11.75 3.00 27.17
CA ALA A 320 -11.79 1.79 26.37
C ALA A 320 -10.86 0.71 26.92
N ASP A 321 -11.24 -0.54 26.77
CA ASP A 321 -10.41 -1.70 27.13
C ASP A 321 -9.22 -1.83 26.20
N ARG A 322 -9.39 -1.42 24.94
CA ARG A 322 -8.37 -1.51 23.88
C ARG A 322 -8.40 -0.25 23.02
N VAL A 323 -7.24 0.28 22.70
CA VAL A 323 -7.10 1.42 21.77
C VAL A 323 -6.08 1.06 20.69
N LEU A 324 -6.47 1.23 19.44
CA LEU A 324 -5.62 1.05 18.26
C LEU A 324 -5.31 2.41 17.63
N CYS A 325 -4.03 2.65 17.40
CA CYS A 325 -3.47 3.78 16.67
C CYS A 325 -2.75 3.27 15.41
N ASP A 326 -3.51 3.02 14.32
CA ASP A 326 -2.92 2.74 13.00
C ASP A 326 -2.66 4.06 12.28
N VAL A 327 -1.57 4.72 12.67
CA VAL A 327 -1.34 6.14 12.40
C VAL A 327 -0.99 6.45 10.94
N PRO A 328 -1.27 7.68 10.46
CA PRO A 328 -0.75 8.16 9.19
C PRO A 328 0.78 8.05 9.14
N CYS A 329 1.33 7.46 8.07
CA CYS A 329 2.76 7.21 7.95
C CYS A 329 3.26 7.43 6.50
N ALA A 330 4.59 7.33 6.30
CA ALA A 330 5.20 7.43 4.97
C ALA A 330 4.72 6.30 4.03
N GLY A 331 4.38 5.13 4.58
CA GLY A 331 3.91 3.99 3.83
C GLY A 331 5.02 3.22 3.13
N TYR A 332 6.26 3.33 3.60
CA TYR A 332 7.42 2.68 2.94
C TYR A 332 7.38 1.15 2.98
N GLY A 333 6.49 0.55 3.77
CA GLY A 333 6.22 -0.89 3.72
C GLY A 333 5.29 -1.31 2.58
N ASP A 334 4.53 -0.37 2.00
CA ASP A 334 3.51 -0.62 0.98
C ASP A 334 3.97 -0.29 -0.46
N ILE A 335 5.29 -0.09 -0.68
CA ILE A 335 5.85 0.31 -1.97
C ILE A 335 5.66 -0.72 -3.08
N GLY A 336 5.42 -1.98 -2.74
CA GLY A 336 5.12 -3.03 -3.70
C GLY A 336 3.70 -2.92 -4.27
N ARG A 337 2.73 -2.44 -3.47
CA ARG A 337 1.34 -2.21 -3.90
C ARG A 337 1.12 -0.81 -4.46
N LYS A 338 1.85 0.17 -3.93
CA LYS A 338 1.76 1.60 -4.27
C LYS A 338 3.15 2.11 -4.68
N PRO A 339 3.62 1.79 -5.88
CA PRO A 339 5.00 2.08 -6.30
C PRO A 339 5.33 3.57 -6.32
N GLU A 340 4.35 4.46 -6.41
CA GLU A 340 4.55 5.91 -6.32
C GLU A 340 5.04 6.39 -4.96
N ILE A 341 4.79 5.63 -3.89
CA ILE A 341 5.22 5.99 -2.53
C ILE A 341 6.74 6.13 -2.46
N ARG A 342 7.49 5.28 -3.18
CA ARG A 342 8.97 5.34 -3.22
C ARG A 342 9.52 6.67 -3.74
N PHE A 343 8.70 7.47 -4.44
CA PHE A 343 9.08 8.76 -5.01
C PHE A 343 8.51 9.97 -4.24
N LYS A 344 7.97 9.76 -3.03
CA LYS A 344 7.60 10.87 -2.15
C LYS A 344 8.81 11.74 -1.87
N ASP A 345 8.57 13.04 -1.79
CA ASP A 345 9.59 13.97 -1.31
C ASP A 345 9.94 13.63 0.15
N PRO A 346 11.21 13.34 0.47
CA PRO A 346 11.62 13.07 1.84
C PRO A 346 11.13 14.13 2.83
N GLY A 347 11.24 15.42 2.50
CA GLY A 347 10.76 16.51 3.36
C GLY A 347 9.25 16.50 3.64
N SER A 348 8.45 15.78 2.82
CA SER A 348 7.01 15.66 3.06
C SER A 348 6.65 14.67 4.19
N VAL A 349 7.60 13.89 4.66
CA VAL A 349 7.43 12.88 5.72
C VAL A 349 8.14 13.22 7.04
N ASP A 350 8.95 14.27 7.06
CA ASP A 350 9.77 14.67 8.23
C ASP A 350 8.95 15.01 9.48
N ASN A 351 7.71 15.49 9.30
CA ASN A 351 6.81 15.83 10.42
C ASN A 351 5.95 14.64 10.90
N LEU A 352 6.00 13.49 10.22
CA LEU A 352 5.16 12.34 10.58
C LEU A 352 5.48 11.78 11.96
N PRO A 353 6.74 11.59 12.38
CA PRO A 353 7.04 11.07 13.71
C PRO A 353 6.46 11.92 14.85
N ALA A 354 6.48 13.26 14.71
CA ALA A 354 5.89 14.16 15.70
C ALA A 354 4.36 14.00 15.75
N LEU A 355 3.69 13.99 14.62
CA LEU A 355 2.25 13.76 14.52
C LEU A 355 1.84 12.38 15.11
N GLN A 356 2.63 11.36 14.81
CA GLN A 356 2.39 9.99 15.28
C GLN A 356 2.52 9.90 16.80
N TYR A 357 3.54 10.56 17.35
CA TYR A 357 3.70 10.68 18.80
C TYR A 357 2.54 11.44 19.44
N ASP A 358 2.13 12.58 18.89
CA ASP A 358 0.99 13.36 19.40
C ASP A 358 -0.30 12.52 19.44
N ILE A 359 -0.54 11.68 18.44
CA ILE A 359 -1.67 10.75 18.42
C ILE A 359 -1.55 9.71 19.54
N LEU A 360 -0.37 9.11 19.70
CA LEU A 360 -0.12 8.07 20.70
C LEU A 360 -0.23 8.64 22.12
N ASP A 361 0.30 9.83 22.38
CA ASP A 361 0.21 10.59 23.64
C ASP A 361 -1.26 10.89 24.04
N LYS A 362 -2.13 11.20 23.08
CA LYS A 362 -3.54 11.45 23.37
C LYS A 362 -4.32 10.14 23.51
N ALA A 363 -3.94 9.11 22.80
CA ALA A 363 -4.59 7.81 22.81
C ALA A 363 -4.49 7.11 24.19
N GLU A 364 -3.37 7.26 24.90
CA GLU A 364 -3.12 6.66 26.21
C GLU A 364 -4.19 7.07 27.24
N GLN A 365 -4.72 8.28 27.14
CA GLN A 365 -5.70 8.85 28.07
C GLN A 365 -7.08 8.19 27.95
N TYR A 366 -7.35 7.46 26.87
CA TYR A 366 -8.59 6.70 26.69
C TYR A 366 -8.53 5.27 27.25
N VAL A 367 -7.35 4.78 27.65
CA VAL A 367 -7.19 3.37 28.05
C VAL A 367 -7.48 3.19 29.53
N VAL A 368 -8.33 2.23 29.87
CA VAL A 368 -8.58 1.81 31.28
C VAL A 368 -7.31 1.21 31.90
N ASP A 369 -7.22 1.18 33.23
CA ASP A 369 -6.18 0.44 33.92
C ASP A 369 -6.26 -1.05 33.59
N GLY A 370 -5.12 -1.68 33.30
CA GLY A 370 -5.04 -3.04 32.76
C GLY A 370 -5.47 -3.15 31.28
N GLY A 371 -5.76 -2.03 30.63
CA GLY A 371 -6.11 -1.97 29.21
C GLY A 371 -4.88 -2.00 28.31
N ARG A 372 -5.11 -2.07 27.00
CA ARG A 372 -4.03 -2.19 26.01
C ARG A 372 -4.09 -1.08 24.97
N LEU A 373 -2.93 -0.50 24.67
CA LEU A 373 -2.70 0.46 23.61
C LEU A 373 -1.83 -0.18 22.53
N VAL A 374 -2.27 -0.08 21.28
CA VAL A 374 -1.54 -0.64 20.13
C VAL A 374 -1.21 0.46 19.15
N TYR A 375 0.06 0.61 18.88
CA TYR A 375 0.61 1.53 17.88
C TYR A 375 1.03 0.75 16.64
N SER A 376 0.69 1.24 15.44
CA SER A 376 1.07 0.59 14.21
C SER A 376 1.28 1.55 13.05
N THR A 377 2.15 1.16 12.10
CA THR A 377 2.40 1.85 10.84
C THR A 377 2.58 0.85 9.71
N CYS A 378 2.22 1.22 8.48
CA CYS A 378 2.62 0.52 7.26
C CYS A 378 3.93 1.08 6.69
N SER A 379 4.87 1.48 7.56
CA SER A 379 6.16 2.06 7.18
C SER A 379 7.32 1.20 7.66
N LEU A 380 8.39 1.13 6.87
CA LEU A 380 9.67 0.55 7.26
C LEU A 380 10.68 1.68 7.54
N ASN A 381 10.28 2.64 8.37
CA ASN A 381 11.11 3.78 8.79
C ASN A 381 11.24 3.78 10.31
N PRO A 382 12.42 3.49 10.89
CA PRO A 382 12.61 3.45 12.34
C PRO A 382 12.22 4.73 13.07
N ALA A 383 12.33 5.89 12.41
CA ALA A 383 11.91 7.16 12.99
C ALA A 383 10.39 7.26 13.20
N GLU A 384 9.60 6.51 12.42
CA GLU A 384 8.14 6.42 12.55
C GLU A 384 7.71 5.23 13.40
N ASN A 385 8.61 4.33 13.74
CA ASN A 385 8.36 3.03 14.35
C ASN A 385 8.95 2.96 15.77
N GLU A 386 10.13 2.36 15.88
CA GLU A 386 10.80 2.11 17.16
C GLU A 386 11.01 3.42 17.94
N ALA A 387 11.46 4.50 17.27
CA ALA A 387 11.74 5.76 17.94
C ALA A 387 10.49 6.42 18.57
N VAL A 388 9.30 6.28 17.95
CA VAL A 388 8.05 6.78 18.52
C VAL A 388 7.62 5.94 19.72
N ALA A 389 7.74 4.61 19.60
CA ALA A 389 7.35 3.68 20.66
C ALA A 389 8.28 3.79 21.88
N GLU A 390 9.58 3.91 21.68
CA GLU A 390 10.57 4.11 22.74
C GLU A 390 10.35 5.43 23.47
N ARG A 391 10.14 6.53 22.73
CA ARG A 391 9.83 7.83 23.31
C ARG A 391 8.56 7.77 24.16
N PHE A 392 7.52 7.05 23.73
CA PHE A 392 6.30 6.88 24.51
C PHE A 392 6.59 6.24 25.87
N LEU A 393 7.38 5.17 25.91
CA LEU A 393 7.77 4.50 27.15
C LEU A 393 8.66 5.37 28.06
N GLU A 394 9.49 6.24 27.48
CA GLU A 394 10.32 7.16 28.24
C GLU A 394 9.53 8.31 28.91
N GLU A 395 8.45 8.76 28.26
CA GLU A 395 7.65 9.91 28.70
C GLU A 395 6.39 9.52 29.50
N HIS A 396 6.00 8.21 29.54
CA HIS A 396 4.79 7.73 30.23
C HIS A 396 5.11 6.60 31.21
N ASP A 397 5.11 6.92 32.50
CA ASP A 397 5.21 5.93 33.56
C ASP A 397 3.93 5.07 33.61
N GLY A 398 4.07 3.81 34.06
CA GLY A 398 2.92 2.90 34.24
C GLY A 398 2.48 2.15 32.98
N TRP A 399 3.32 2.14 31.96
CA TRP A 399 3.12 1.34 30.75
C TRP A 399 4.21 0.27 30.59
N ASP A 400 3.80 -0.96 30.34
CA ASP A 400 4.68 -2.07 30.03
C ASP A 400 4.67 -2.38 28.53
N LEU A 401 5.85 -2.58 27.94
CA LEU A 401 5.98 -3.04 26.57
C LEU A 401 5.75 -4.54 26.48
N VAL A 402 4.67 -4.96 25.81
CA VAL A 402 4.33 -6.38 25.57
C VAL A 402 4.97 -6.88 24.27
N LEU A 403 4.98 -6.07 23.22
CA LEU A 403 5.51 -6.42 21.92
C LEU A 403 6.02 -5.17 21.21
N MET A 404 7.18 -5.29 20.56
CA MET A 404 7.64 -4.34 19.54
C MET A 404 8.19 -5.15 18.39
N LYS A 405 7.60 -5.04 17.21
CA LYS A 405 7.93 -5.92 16.07
C LYS A 405 7.75 -5.26 14.73
N THR A 406 8.78 -5.38 13.89
CA THR A 406 8.71 -5.06 12.46
C THR A 406 8.45 -6.35 11.67
N TYR A 407 7.41 -6.33 10.82
CA TYR A 407 7.06 -7.40 9.90
C TYR A 407 7.66 -7.08 8.54
N PHE A 408 8.54 -7.94 8.04
CA PHE A 408 9.16 -7.76 6.74
C PHE A 408 8.43 -8.58 5.67
N PRO A 409 8.29 -8.03 4.45
CA PRO A 409 7.57 -8.69 3.37
C PRO A 409 8.04 -10.12 3.07
N GLN A 410 9.34 -10.34 3.02
CA GLN A 410 9.94 -11.63 2.74
C GLN A 410 9.75 -12.68 3.84
N ASP A 411 9.49 -12.27 5.08
CA ASP A 411 9.37 -13.18 6.22
C ASP A 411 7.92 -13.67 6.40
N TYR A 412 6.93 -12.87 5.97
CA TYR A 412 5.50 -13.12 6.25
C TYR A 412 4.61 -13.09 5.01
N HIS A 413 5.15 -12.88 3.81
CA HIS A 413 4.37 -12.69 2.58
C HIS A 413 3.30 -11.60 2.72
N CYS A 414 3.63 -10.50 3.39
CA CYS A 414 2.77 -9.38 3.73
C CYS A 414 3.36 -8.06 3.24
N ASP A 415 2.70 -6.95 3.49
CA ASP A 415 3.31 -5.62 3.36
C ASP A 415 4.27 -5.36 4.53
N GLY A 416 5.25 -4.46 4.35
CA GLY A 416 6.12 -4.04 5.44
C GLY A 416 5.31 -3.29 6.50
N PHE A 417 5.44 -3.70 7.76
CA PHE A 417 4.58 -3.19 8.82
C PHE A 417 5.30 -3.16 10.16
N PHE A 418 4.90 -2.23 11.03
CA PHE A 418 5.39 -2.16 12.41
C PHE A 418 4.23 -2.21 13.40
N ASN A 419 4.47 -2.83 14.53
CA ASN A 419 3.51 -2.90 15.62
C ASN A 419 4.21 -2.85 16.99
N ALA A 420 3.77 -1.93 17.86
CA ALA A 420 4.09 -1.90 19.27
C ALA A 420 2.83 -2.05 20.09
N VAL A 421 2.91 -2.85 21.15
CA VAL A 421 1.80 -3.17 22.06
C VAL A 421 2.22 -2.81 23.47
N PHE A 422 1.43 -1.97 24.11
CA PHE A 422 1.63 -1.52 25.47
C PHE A 422 0.45 -1.94 26.36
N GLU A 423 0.72 -2.33 27.59
CA GLU A 423 -0.31 -2.58 28.63
C GLU A 423 -0.16 -1.55 29.74
N LYS A 424 -1.29 -0.95 30.14
CA LYS A 424 -1.35 -0.02 31.26
C LYS A 424 -1.33 -0.80 32.55
N ALA A 425 -0.47 -0.42 33.49
CA ALA A 425 -0.45 -1.03 34.81
C ALA A 425 -1.84 -0.94 35.47
N GLY A 426 -2.32 -2.02 36.05
CA GLY A 426 -3.55 -2.00 36.87
C GLY A 426 -3.32 -1.31 38.20
N GLU A 427 -4.34 -0.69 38.76
CA GLU A 427 -4.30 -0.28 40.18
C GLU A 427 -4.03 -1.51 41.07
N GLN A 428 -2.95 -1.43 41.90
CA GLN A 428 -2.65 -2.48 42.88
C GLN A 428 -3.58 -2.40 44.09
#